data_31d39a9ffc0eba2664ab511c41f961f1
#
_entry.id   31d39a9ffc0eba2664ab511c41f961f1
#
_cell.length_a   1.000
_cell.length_b   1.000
_cell.length_c   1.000
_cell.angle_alpha   90.00
_cell.angle_beta   90.00
_cell.angle_gamma   90.00
#
_symmetry.space_group_name_H-M   'P 1'
#
loop_
_entity.id
_entity.type
_entity.pdbx_description
1 polymer ?
#
loop_
_entity_poly.entity_id
_entity_poly.type
_entity_poly.pdbx_seq_one_letter_code
_entity_poly.pdbx_strand_id
1 'polypeptide(L)'
;SFARSITLSGSDVYVAGCEGDGSGINVAKYWKNGVAIDLTNGTNWANAYSVFVNNNDVYVAGEEYNNGYRTAKYWKNGIPTVLGAQNKNSLASAISIYGQDVYVSGTEDNAGISTAKYWKNGVAVNLSDGTNSDYCNAVFVFGNDNYMAGSTYETGTRAAYWKNNKK
;
A
#
# COMPACT_ATOMS: atom_id res chain seq x y z
N SER A 1 11.52 -14.28 -5.84
CA SER A 1 11.34 -13.28 -4.77
C SER A 1 11.63 -11.88 -5.27
N PHE A 2 10.93 -10.91 -4.73
CA PHE A 2 11.09 -9.48 -5.03
C PHE A 2 11.10 -8.69 -3.73
N ALA A 3 12.15 -7.89 -3.50
CA ALA A 3 12.20 -6.87 -2.45
C ALA A 3 11.76 -5.52 -3.05
N ARG A 4 10.90 -4.79 -2.36
CA ARG A 4 10.29 -3.55 -2.88
C ARG A 4 10.50 -2.33 -1.99
N SER A 5 10.60 -2.53 -0.69
CA SER A 5 10.76 -1.45 0.30
C SER A 5 11.65 -1.91 1.43
N ILE A 6 12.41 -0.98 1.99
CA ILE A 6 13.29 -1.19 3.13
C ILE A 6 13.13 -0.07 4.14
N THR A 7 13.17 -0.39 5.42
CA THR A 7 13.23 0.57 6.51
C THR A 7 14.12 0.07 7.65
N LEU A 8 14.57 0.98 8.48
CA LEU A 8 15.37 0.67 9.66
C LEU A 8 14.61 1.07 10.93
N SER A 9 14.77 0.30 11.99
CA SER A 9 14.32 0.66 13.32
C SER A 9 15.38 0.25 14.33
N GLY A 10 16.10 1.24 14.88
CA GLY A 10 17.34 0.97 15.62
C GLY A 10 18.37 0.29 14.73
N SER A 11 18.85 -0.88 15.14
CA SER A 11 19.77 -1.72 14.35
C SER A 11 19.06 -2.74 13.47
N ASP A 12 17.74 -2.87 13.57
CA ASP A 12 16.97 -3.86 12.82
C ASP A 12 16.65 -3.36 11.41
N VAL A 13 16.81 -4.23 10.43
CA VAL A 13 16.50 -4.01 9.01
C VAL A 13 15.19 -4.73 8.67
N TYR A 14 14.25 -4.01 8.07
CA TYR A 14 12.98 -4.55 7.62
C TYR A 14 12.82 -4.34 6.12
N VAL A 15 12.44 -5.40 5.40
CA VAL A 15 12.24 -5.37 3.95
C VAL A 15 10.85 -5.93 3.64
N ALA A 16 10.07 -5.25 2.82
CA ALA A 16 8.80 -5.77 2.30
C ALA A 16 8.95 -6.30 0.87
N GLY A 17 8.19 -7.32 0.54
CA GLY A 17 8.19 -7.90 -0.80
C GLY A 17 7.32 -9.14 -0.91
N CYS A 18 7.65 -9.99 -1.86
CA CYS A 18 6.97 -11.28 -2.02
C CYS A 18 7.95 -12.38 -2.44
N GLU A 19 7.56 -13.61 -2.20
CA GLU A 19 8.27 -14.80 -2.63
C GLU A 19 7.31 -15.79 -3.26
N GLY A 20 7.68 -16.31 -4.43
CA GLY A 20 6.90 -17.37 -5.10
C GLY A 20 7.09 -18.71 -4.39
N ASP A 21 6.02 -19.43 -4.22
CA ASP A 21 5.98 -20.75 -3.57
C ASP A 21 6.40 -21.91 -4.52
N GLY A 22 6.74 -21.59 -5.77
CA GLY A 22 7.06 -22.57 -6.83
C GLY A 22 5.83 -23.02 -7.65
N SER A 23 4.61 -22.76 -7.20
CA SER A 23 3.37 -23.03 -7.94
C SER A 23 2.94 -21.88 -8.85
N GLY A 24 3.66 -20.74 -8.79
CA GLY A 24 3.31 -19.51 -9.48
C GLY A 24 2.53 -18.51 -8.60
N ILE A 25 2.28 -18.85 -7.34
CA ILE A 25 1.62 -17.96 -6.38
C ILE A 25 2.69 -17.18 -5.61
N ASN A 26 2.52 -15.86 -5.55
CA ASN A 26 3.32 -15.01 -4.71
C ASN A 26 2.72 -14.90 -3.31
N VAL A 27 3.52 -15.16 -2.29
CA VAL A 27 3.21 -14.93 -0.89
C VAL A 27 3.76 -13.57 -0.48
N ALA A 28 2.90 -12.67 0.00
CA ALA A 28 3.34 -11.40 0.56
C ALA A 28 4.11 -11.65 1.86
N LYS A 29 5.27 -11.02 1.99
CA LYS A 29 6.18 -11.20 3.13
C LYS A 29 6.82 -9.90 3.55
N TYR A 30 7.34 -9.89 4.78
CA TYR A 30 8.42 -9.01 5.14
C TYR A 30 9.57 -9.83 5.75
N TRP A 31 10.77 -9.30 5.68
CA TRP A 31 11.95 -9.89 6.32
C TRP A 31 12.42 -8.96 7.42
N LYS A 32 12.70 -9.51 8.59
CA LYS A 32 13.39 -8.82 9.68
C LYS A 32 14.78 -9.43 9.82
N ASN A 33 15.84 -8.65 9.59
CA ASN A 33 17.24 -9.10 9.66
C ASN A 33 17.48 -10.38 8.83
N GLY A 34 16.87 -10.48 7.66
CA GLY A 34 16.96 -11.63 6.76
C GLY A 34 16.02 -12.81 7.09
N VAL A 35 15.30 -12.77 8.21
CA VAL A 35 14.31 -13.79 8.57
C VAL A 35 12.97 -13.45 7.97
N ALA A 36 12.40 -14.33 7.13
CA ALA A 36 11.13 -14.14 6.46
C ALA A 36 9.94 -14.34 7.41
N ILE A 37 8.95 -13.45 7.32
CA ILE A 37 7.67 -13.54 8.00
C ILE A 37 6.57 -13.42 6.95
N ASP A 38 5.71 -14.45 6.87
CA ASP A 38 4.61 -14.51 5.93
C ASP A 38 3.46 -13.61 6.38
N LEU A 39 2.92 -12.83 5.44
CA LEU A 39 1.74 -11.98 5.65
C LEU A 39 0.47 -12.63 5.10
N THR A 40 0.62 -13.58 4.16
CA THR A 40 -0.46 -14.35 3.56
C THR A 40 -0.13 -15.83 3.57
N ASN A 41 -1.14 -16.68 3.46
CA ASN A 41 -1.01 -18.13 3.58
C ASN A 41 -0.65 -18.85 2.27
N GLY A 42 -0.43 -18.12 1.17
CA GLY A 42 -0.12 -18.70 -0.14
C GLY A 42 -1.31 -19.30 -0.88
N THR A 43 -2.55 -19.16 -0.38
CA THR A 43 -3.73 -19.61 -1.10
C THR A 43 -4.04 -18.73 -2.30
N ASN A 44 -3.81 -17.41 -2.14
CA ASN A 44 -4.04 -16.40 -3.15
C ASN A 44 -2.75 -15.63 -3.44
N TRP A 45 -2.64 -15.14 -4.68
CA TRP A 45 -1.54 -14.28 -5.06
C TRP A 45 -1.54 -12.96 -4.28
N ALA A 46 -0.42 -12.60 -3.69
CA ALA A 46 -0.28 -11.40 -2.86
C ALA A 46 1.10 -10.76 -3.00
N ASN A 47 1.16 -9.45 -2.81
CA ASN A 47 2.41 -8.67 -2.76
C ASN A 47 2.41 -7.71 -1.57
N ALA A 48 3.58 -7.49 -1.01
CA ALA A 48 3.88 -6.38 -0.12
C ALA A 48 4.73 -5.33 -0.85
N TYR A 49 4.35 -4.06 -0.74
CA TYR A 49 4.97 -2.96 -1.49
C TYR A 49 5.74 -1.99 -0.61
N SER A 50 5.32 -1.79 0.63
CA SER A 50 5.91 -0.79 1.52
C SER A 50 5.91 -1.29 2.95
N VAL A 51 6.99 -1.03 3.70
CA VAL A 51 7.11 -1.33 5.12
C VAL A 51 7.45 -0.08 5.91
N PHE A 52 6.82 0.07 7.06
CA PHE A 52 7.09 1.12 8.04
C PHE A 52 7.13 0.50 9.45
N VAL A 53 8.04 0.96 10.28
CA VAL A 53 8.12 0.53 11.67
C VAL A 53 7.92 1.74 12.58
N ASN A 54 6.95 1.65 13.48
CA ASN A 54 6.66 2.67 14.48
C ASN A 54 6.73 2.04 15.87
N ASN A 55 7.66 2.50 16.70
CA ASN A 55 8.01 1.85 17.96
C ASN A 55 8.42 0.38 17.70
N ASN A 56 7.63 -0.59 18.15
CA ASN A 56 7.87 -2.02 17.90
C ASN A 56 6.85 -2.63 16.93
N ASP A 57 5.90 -1.83 16.42
CA ASP A 57 4.89 -2.30 15.47
C ASP A 57 5.39 -2.22 14.04
N VAL A 58 5.25 -3.32 13.30
CA VAL A 58 5.58 -3.42 11.88
C VAL A 58 4.31 -3.27 11.06
N TYR A 59 4.31 -2.29 10.16
CA TYR A 59 3.21 -2.03 9.23
C TYR A 59 3.67 -2.30 7.81
N VAL A 60 2.89 -3.05 7.06
CA VAL A 60 3.19 -3.39 5.66
C VAL A 60 1.97 -3.09 4.81
N ALA A 61 2.14 -2.34 3.71
CA ALA A 61 1.08 -2.12 2.72
C ALA A 61 1.26 -3.03 1.51
N GLY A 62 0.15 -3.45 0.90
CA GLY A 62 0.17 -4.33 -0.26
C GLY A 62 -1.21 -4.69 -0.78
N GLU A 63 -1.28 -5.82 -1.47
CA GLU A 63 -2.51 -6.35 -2.02
C GLU A 63 -2.57 -7.87 -1.91
N GLU A 64 -3.76 -8.40 -1.94
CA GLU A 64 -4.02 -9.84 -2.08
C GLU A 64 -5.15 -10.05 -3.10
N TYR A 65 -4.96 -11.02 -3.99
CA TYR A 65 -5.98 -11.38 -4.97
C TYR A 65 -7.07 -12.21 -4.31
N ASN A 66 -8.30 -11.73 -4.32
CA ASN A 66 -9.43 -12.39 -3.69
C ASN A 66 -10.69 -12.24 -4.54
N ASN A 67 -11.42 -13.33 -4.75
CA ASN A 67 -12.70 -13.37 -5.52
C ASN A 67 -12.62 -12.69 -6.90
N GLY A 68 -11.49 -12.84 -7.62
CA GLY A 68 -11.31 -12.25 -8.94
C GLY A 68 -10.78 -10.82 -8.97
N TYR A 69 -10.51 -10.22 -7.79
CA TYR A 69 -10.05 -8.84 -7.67
C TYR A 69 -8.79 -8.72 -6.82
N ARG A 70 -7.93 -7.77 -7.18
CA ARG A 70 -6.84 -7.30 -6.31
C ARG A 70 -7.44 -6.44 -5.21
N THR A 71 -7.16 -6.76 -3.97
CA THR A 71 -7.71 -6.07 -2.81
C THR A 71 -6.60 -5.41 -2.01
N ALA A 72 -6.60 -4.09 -1.95
CA ALA A 72 -5.67 -3.33 -1.12
C ALA A 72 -5.80 -3.68 0.35
N LYS A 73 -4.67 -3.91 1.00
CA LYS A 73 -4.57 -4.23 2.42
C LYS A 73 -3.37 -3.55 3.05
N TYR A 74 -3.41 -3.40 4.37
CA TYR A 74 -2.20 -3.33 5.16
C TYR A 74 -2.22 -4.38 6.27
N TRP A 75 -1.05 -4.77 6.72
CA TRP A 75 -0.88 -5.67 7.85
C TRP A 75 -0.17 -4.92 8.98
N LYS A 76 -0.70 -5.02 10.19
CA LYS A 76 -0.03 -4.59 11.42
C LYS A 76 0.38 -5.83 12.20
N ASN A 77 1.69 -6.05 12.35
CA ASN A 77 2.25 -7.25 13.00
C ASN A 77 1.68 -8.56 12.43
N GLY A 78 1.51 -8.63 11.10
CA GLY A 78 0.92 -9.78 10.41
C GLY A 78 -0.61 -9.82 10.40
N ILE A 79 -1.31 -8.96 11.15
CA ILE A 79 -2.79 -8.92 11.18
C ILE A 79 -3.30 -8.01 10.05
N PRO A 80 -4.10 -8.54 9.08
CA PRO A 80 -4.54 -7.78 7.93
C PRO A 80 -5.71 -6.84 8.25
N THR A 81 -5.69 -5.66 7.62
CA THR A 81 -6.83 -4.75 7.50
C THR A 81 -7.13 -4.54 6.02
N VAL A 82 -8.35 -4.82 5.60
CA VAL A 82 -8.81 -4.61 4.23
C VAL A 82 -9.12 -3.14 4.01
N LEU A 83 -8.63 -2.58 2.91
CA LEU A 83 -8.78 -1.17 2.54
C LEU A 83 -9.68 -0.99 1.31
N GLY A 84 -9.49 -1.85 0.31
CA GLY A 84 -10.21 -1.79 -0.96
C GLY A 84 -11.68 -2.21 -0.82
N ALA A 85 -12.54 -1.59 -1.63
CA ALA A 85 -13.93 -1.99 -1.74
C ALA A 85 -14.04 -3.40 -2.34
N GLN A 86 -15.10 -4.12 -1.98
CA GLN A 86 -15.41 -5.43 -2.59
C GLN A 86 -15.73 -5.25 -4.08
N ASN A 87 -15.34 -6.25 -4.88
CA ASN A 87 -15.60 -6.32 -6.33
C ASN A 87 -14.95 -5.19 -7.15
N LYS A 88 -13.86 -4.62 -6.63
CA LYS A 88 -13.02 -3.64 -7.35
C LYS A 88 -11.55 -3.99 -7.18
N ASN A 89 -10.75 -3.73 -8.23
CA ASN A 89 -9.31 -3.77 -8.08
C ASN A 89 -8.84 -2.56 -7.27
N SER A 90 -7.99 -2.81 -6.30
CA SER A 90 -7.38 -1.78 -5.48
C SER A 90 -5.96 -2.17 -5.11
N LEU A 91 -5.12 -1.19 -4.89
CA LEU A 91 -3.70 -1.35 -4.59
C LEU A 91 -3.32 -0.40 -3.44
N ALA A 92 -2.64 -0.92 -2.43
CA ALA A 92 -1.98 -0.13 -1.40
C ALA A 92 -0.49 -0.02 -1.72
N SER A 93 -0.04 1.16 -2.16
CA SER A 93 1.30 1.37 -2.71
C SER A 93 2.34 1.72 -1.64
N ALA A 94 1.98 2.56 -0.67
CA ALA A 94 2.88 2.98 0.40
C ALA A 94 2.14 3.19 1.72
N ILE A 95 2.90 3.12 2.82
CA ILE A 95 2.38 3.31 4.18
C ILE A 95 3.27 4.25 4.97
N SER A 96 2.64 5.12 5.76
CA SER A 96 3.29 6.03 6.70
C SER A 96 2.49 6.11 7.99
N ILE A 97 3.18 6.21 9.12
CA ILE A 97 2.56 6.28 10.44
C ILE A 97 2.95 7.61 11.07
N TYR A 98 1.97 8.32 11.62
CA TYR A 98 2.22 9.51 12.42
C TYR A 98 1.40 9.46 13.72
N GLY A 99 2.08 9.40 14.84
CA GLY A 99 1.45 9.13 16.12
C GLY A 99 0.80 7.74 16.16
N GLN A 100 -0.52 7.72 16.24
CA GLN A 100 -1.33 6.49 16.18
C GLN A 100 -2.07 6.33 14.83
N ASP A 101 -1.99 7.34 13.96
CA ASP A 101 -2.69 7.35 12.69
C ASP A 101 -1.90 6.60 11.62
N VAL A 102 -2.58 5.69 10.91
CA VAL A 102 -2.08 4.92 9.77
C VAL A 102 -2.55 5.58 8.49
N TYR A 103 -1.61 5.93 7.61
CA TYR A 103 -1.89 6.47 6.27
C TYR A 103 -1.36 5.50 5.22
N VAL A 104 -2.22 5.09 4.31
CA VAL A 104 -1.86 4.20 3.20
C VAL A 104 -2.26 4.88 1.90
N SER A 105 -1.31 5.09 0.98
CA SER A 105 -1.61 5.60 -0.35
C SER A 105 -1.87 4.47 -1.34
N GLY A 106 -2.62 4.76 -2.40
CA GLY A 106 -2.87 3.78 -3.43
C GLY A 106 -3.92 4.20 -4.46
N THR A 107 -4.52 3.20 -5.08
CA THR A 107 -5.55 3.36 -6.10
C THR A 107 -6.70 2.40 -5.89
N GLU A 108 -7.85 2.77 -6.39
CA GLU A 108 -8.98 1.85 -6.55
C GLU A 108 -9.59 2.05 -7.93
N ASP A 109 -9.82 0.95 -8.63
CA ASP A 109 -10.40 0.95 -9.96
C ASP A 109 -11.93 1.07 -9.88
N ASN A 110 -12.49 1.93 -10.71
CA ASN A 110 -13.91 2.08 -10.87
C ASN A 110 -14.24 2.01 -12.36
N ALA A 111 -14.78 0.87 -12.80
CA ALA A 111 -15.15 0.61 -14.21
C ALA A 111 -14.01 0.88 -15.21
N GLY A 112 -12.77 0.49 -14.87
CA GLY A 112 -11.59 0.66 -15.73
C GLY A 112 -10.88 2.00 -15.58
N ILE A 113 -11.35 2.88 -14.69
CA ILE A 113 -10.70 4.16 -14.36
C ILE A 113 -10.11 4.08 -12.95
N SER A 114 -8.80 4.23 -12.84
CA SER A 114 -8.10 4.21 -11.56
C SER A 114 -8.22 5.56 -10.85
N THR A 115 -8.75 5.56 -9.65
CA THR A 115 -8.88 6.75 -8.79
C THR A 115 -7.73 6.78 -7.79
N ALA A 116 -6.93 7.84 -7.81
CA ALA A 116 -5.92 8.08 -6.78
C ALA A 116 -6.60 8.34 -5.43
N LYS A 117 -6.13 7.64 -4.38
CA LYS A 117 -6.67 7.79 -3.03
C LYS A 117 -5.64 7.48 -1.96
N TYR A 118 -6.02 7.78 -0.74
CA TYR A 118 -5.38 7.23 0.44
C TYR A 118 -6.43 6.76 1.43
N TRP A 119 -6.00 5.94 2.37
CA TRP A 119 -6.81 5.52 3.52
C TRP A 119 -6.15 6.04 4.80
N LYS A 120 -6.94 6.71 5.62
CA LYS A 120 -6.56 7.10 6.98
C LYS A 120 -7.30 6.20 7.97
N ASN A 121 -6.57 5.39 8.73
CA ASN A 121 -7.15 4.43 9.68
C ASN A 121 -8.22 3.52 9.03
N GLY A 122 -7.98 3.11 7.78
CA GLY A 122 -8.91 2.29 7.01
C GLY A 122 -10.02 3.07 6.28
N VAL A 123 -10.19 4.36 6.53
CA VAL A 123 -11.21 5.20 5.87
C VAL A 123 -10.63 5.80 4.59
N ALA A 124 -11.29 5.53 3.45
CA ALA A 124 -10.85 5.98 2.13
C ALA A 124 -11.12 7.48 1.92
N VAL A 125 -10.14 8.16 1.33
CA VAL A 125 -10.23 9.57 0.88
C VAL A 125 -9.74 9.63 -0.57
N ASN A 126 -10.59 10.13 -1.48
CA ASN A 126 -10.22 10.32 -2.88
C ASN A 126 -9.32 11.55 -3.03
N LEU A 127 -8.28 11.43 -3.85
CA LEU A 127 -7.38 12.51 -4.25
C LEU A 127 -7.71 13.02 -5.66
N SER A 128 -8.42 12.21 -6.46
CA SER A 128 -8.90 12.57 -7.79
C SER A 128 -10.40 12.28 -7.91
N ASP A 129 -11.03 12.86 -8.92
CA ASP A 129 -12.47 12.78 -9.15
C ASP A 129 -12.94 11.52 -9.88
N GLY A 130 -11.99 10.70 -10.36
CA GLY A 130 -12.28 9.47 -11.10
C GLY A 130 -12.72 9.68 -12.53
N THR A 131 -12.48 10.86 -13.11
CA THR A 131 -12.74 11.12 -14.55
C THR A 131 -11.60 10.60 -15.43
N ASN A 132 -10.39 10.53 -14.88
CA ASN A 132 -9.20 10.02 -15.53
C ASN A 132 -8.49 9.01 -14.63
N SER A 133 -7.64 8.16 -15.23
CA SER A 133 -6.84 7.21 -14.46
C SER A 133 -5.68 7.90 -13.76
N ASP A 134 -5.85 8.13 -12.46
CA ASP A 134 -4.86 8.76 -11.59
C ASP A 134 -4.34 7.77 -10.56
N TYR A 135 -3.09 7.93 -10.16
CA TYR A 135 -2.38 7.00 -9.28
C TYR A 135 -1.72 7.73 -8.11
N CYS A 136 -1.81 7.15 -6.92
CA CYS A 136 -1.09 7.62 -5.75
C CYS A 136 -0.07 6.56 -5.31
N ASN A 137 1.22 6.89 -5.40
CA ASN A 137 2.31 5.93 -5.25
C ASN A 137 3.06 6.05 -3.92
N ALA A 138 3.01 7.23 -3.29
CA ALA A 138 3.75 7.50 -2.06
C ALA A 138 2.92 8.35 -1.09
N VAL A 139 3.17 8.18 0.20
CA VAL A 139 2.60 8.97 1.28
C VAL A 139 3.69 9.31 2.29
N PHE A 140 3.68 10.54 2.76
CA PHE A 140 4.48 11.00 3.87
C PHE A 140 3.64 11.93 4.75
N VAL A 141 3.75 11.80 6.07
CA VAL A 141 3.01 12.61 7.03
C VAL A 141 3.97 13.27 7.98
N PHE A 142 3.81 14.57 8.18
CA PHE A 142 4.62 15.35 9.10
C PHE A 142 3.78 16.43 9.79
N GLY A 143 3.74 16.42 11.10
CA GLY A 143 2.87 17.30 11.87
C GLY A 143 1.40 17.06 11.53
N ASN A 144 0.69 18.12 11.18
CA ASN A 144 -0.73 18.06 10.77
C ASN A 144 -0.91 17.92 9.24
N ASP A 145 0.18 17.87 8.49
CA ASP A 145 0.15 17.83 7.04
C ASP A 145 0.40 16.41 6.51
N ASN A 146 -0.43 15.98 5.57
CA ASN A 146 -0.21 14.78 4.78
C ASN A 146 0.18 15.15 3.35
N TYR A 147 1.15 14.43 2.82
CA TYR A 147 1.71 14.62 1.48
C TYR A 147 1.61 13.31 0.73
N MET A 148 1.05 13.35 -0.47
CA MET A 148 0.99 12.22 -1.38
C MET A 148 1.63 12.59 -2.71
N ALA A 149 2.28 11.63 -3.34
CA ALA A 149 2.85 11.79 -4.67
C ALA A 149 2.39 10.67 -5.61
N GLY A 150 2.24 11.01 -6.87
CA GLY A 150 1.75 10.07 -7.88
C GLY A 150 1.70 10.68 -9.26
N SER A 151 0.70 10.28 -10.04
CA SER A 151 0.49 10.79 -11.39
C SER A 151 -0.99 11.02 -11.67
N THR A 152 -1.25 12.00 -12.54
CA THR A 152 -2.58 12.28 -13.10
C THR A 152 -2.54 12.15 -14.62
N TYR A 153 -3.68 11.80 -15.22
CA TYR A 153 -3.83 11.66 -16.67
C TYR A 153 -4.94 12.57 -17.18
N GLU A 154 -4.58 13.80 -17.54
CA GLU A 154 -5.50 14.77 -18.16
C GLU A 154 -5.32 14.81 -19.69
N THR A 155 -4.18 15.30 -20.16
CA THR A 155 -3.77 15.33 -21.57
C THR A 155 -2.48 14.54 -21.81
N GLY A 156 -2.27 13.49 -21.03
CA GLY A 156 -1.05 12.68 -20.92
C GLY A 156 -0.65 12.52 -19.47
N THR A 157 0.22 11.55 -19.18
CA THR A 157 0.68 11.28 -17.81
C THR A 157 1.53 12.43 -17.29
N ARG A 158 1.19 12.97 -16.13
CA ARG A 158 1.90 14.03 -15.44
C ARG A 158 2.18 13.65 -13.99
N ALA A 159 3.35 13.99 -13.49
CA ALA A 159 3.62 13.90 -12.06
C ALA A 159 2.70 14.85 -11.30
N ALA A 160 2.21 14.39 -10.17
CA ALA A 160 1.34 15.14 -9.28
C ALA A 160 1.73 14.93 -7.82
N TYR A 161 1.49 15.92 -6.98
CA TYR A 161 1.47 15.74 -5.56
C TYR A 161 0.23 16.41 -4.95
N TRP A 162 -0.17 15.91 -3.81
CA TRP A 162 -1.28 16.46 -3.04
C TRP A 162 -0.80 16.77 -1.63
N LYS A 163 -1.15 17.95 -1.14
CA LYS A 163 -0.99 18.36 0.24
C LYS A 163 -2.37 18.57 0.86
N ASN A 164 -2.70 17.82 1.92
CA ASN A 164 -3.99 17.92 2.60
C ASN A 164 -5.17 17.83 1.60
N ASN A 165 -5.11 16.85 0.70
CA ASN A 165 -6.10 16.55 -0.36
C ASN A 165 -6.20 17.61 -1.48
N LYS A 166 -5.32 18.59 -1.51
CA LYS A 166 -5.24 19.60 -2.59
C LYS A 166 -4.05 19.32 -3.48
N LYS A 167 -4.31 19.22 -4.77
CA LYS A 167 -3.31 19.06 -5.84
C LYS A 167 -2.54 20.35 -6.05
#